data_6a55164704a2e6c5e4b8033e861d51fb
#
_entry.id   6a55164704a2e6c5e4b8033e861d51fb
#
_cell.length_a   1.000
_cell.length_b   1.000
_cell.length_c   1.000
_cell.angle_alpha   90.00
_cell.angle_beta   90.00
_cell.angle_gamma   90.00
#
_symmetry.space_group_name_H-M   'P 1'
#
loop_
_entity.id
_entity.type
_entity.pdbx_description
1 polymer ?
#
loop_
_entity_poly.entity_id
_entity_poly.type
_entity_poly.pdbx_seq_one_letter_code
_entity_poly.pdbx_strand_id
1 'polypeptide(L)'
;MRFSDKVGMAWSSLWKRKLRSLLTILGVMIGVASIVTMMALGEGMNRQSMEMIEEYGGLRTVEVREGNNQTAKNASSGADNAASDPTKLKLTDNTIKTIQEMGHVEQVYPTLEFQAVMQSGGYRLGIYGGQAIPLEVLRDMKWEFADGGWPNKGDELKFVFGNMVIQDFEDSRGNAVYWNTGRVADVDLMKSKMFTVFDTEAYYASQNSGDGGRTAEAGDDLEGADGEAPGAATATPAPKKYMIPTAGVLAGSLEDYKEYSWSVYCDLEALEKMYKKVFKGKAIPGQPVKKNGKPYPELFYSKLSVIVDDVENVEAIQKEIGDMGYQASSNSEWIAQAKEQSRSTQALLGGIGAVSLIVAAIGIANTMMMSIYERTKEIGVMKVLGCGLFDIQQLFLIEAGMIGFGGGVTGLSLSVLVCLIINKITGAMTAVIPFWMYFAAVVFAIIVSMLAGFAPSKRAMSLSALEAIRNN
;
A
#
# COMPACT_ATOMS: atom_id res chain seq x y z
N MET A 1 -11.66 51.22 25.48
CA MET A 1 -10.40 51.29 24.74
C MET A 1 -10.63 50.82 23.29
N ARG A 2 -9.97 51.46 22.30
CA ARG A 2 -10.05 50.96 20.88
C ARG A 2 -9.27 49.66 20.76
N PHE A 3 -9.69 48.79 19.83
CA PHE A 3 -9.04 47.49 19.62
C PHE A 3 -7.57 47.64 19.22
N SER A 4 -7.25 48.62 18.36
CA SER A 4 -5.89 48.97 17.94
C SER A 4 -4.97 49.29 19.13
N ASP A 5 -5.47 50.00 20.14
CA ASP A 5 -4.69 50.38 21.32
C ASP A 5 -4.35 49.16 22.18
N LYS A 6 -5.30 48.22 22.29
CA LYS A 6 -5.09 46.92 23.00
C LYS A 6 -4.03 46.10 22.33
N VAL A 7 -4.07 46.00 20.98
CA VAL A 7 -3.06 45.27 20.18
C VAL A 7 -1.68 45.91 20.33
N GLY A 8 -1.59 47.27 20.25
CA GLY A 8 -0.31 47.96 20.42
C GLY A 8 0.30 47.78 21.80
N MET A 9 -0.54 47.84 22.89
CA MET A 9 -0.05 47.59 24.25
C MET A 9 0.40 46.16 24.47
N ALA A 10 -0.35 45.18 23.93
CA ALA A 10 0.02 43.76 23.99
C ALA A 10 1.35 43.51 23.28
N TRP A 11 1.55 44.06 22.07
CA TRP A 11 2.80 43.97 21.32
C TRP A 11 3.99 44.56 22.09
N SER A 12 3.82 45.80 22.64
CA SER A 12 4.85 46.44 23.43
C SER A 12 5.23 45.63 24.69
N SER A 13 4.24 45.01 25.33
CA SER A 13 4.44 44.14 26.49
C SER A 13 5.33 42.93 26.15
N LEU A 14 5.07 42.24 25.05
CA LEU A 14 5.87 41.10 24.56
C LEU A 14 7.32 41.48 24.29
N TRP A 15 7.55 42.66 23.69
CA TRP A 15 8.91 43.12 23.36
C TRP A 15 9.73 43.54 24.58
N LYS A 16 9.11 44.06 25.64
CA LYS A 16 9.80 44.42 26.88
C LYS A 16 10.37 43.19 27.63
N ARG A 17 9.84 41.97 27.36
CA ARG A 17 10.19 40.74 28.06
C ARG A 17 10.58 39.61 27.10
N LYS A 18 11.51 39.94 26.17
CA LYS A 18 11.87 39.12 25.02
C LYS A 18 12.16 37.65 25.36
N LEU A 19 12.97 37.40 26.41
CA LEU A 19 13.41 36.03 26.76
C LEU A 19 12.22 35.16 27.22
N ARG A 20 11.31 35.72 28.01
CA ARG A 20 10.14 34.97 28.51
C ARG A 20 9.15 34.69 27.39
N SER A 21 8.84 35.72 26.58
CA SER A 21 7.95 35.59 25.44
C SER A 21 8.51 34.55 24.44
N LEU A 22 9.82 34.57 24.19
CA LEU A 22 10.50 33.60 23.32
C LEU A 22 10.36 32.17 23.82
N LEU A 23 10.61 31.93 25.12
CA LEU A 23 10.48 30.60 25.72
C LEU A 23 9.03 30.09 25.65
N THR A 24 8.04 30.97 25.82
CA THR A 24 6.62 30.59 25.74
C THR A 24 6.23 30.27 24.26
N ILE A 25 6.67 31.10 23.33
CA ILE A 25 6.46 30.89 21.89
C ILE A 25 7.12 29.58 21.46
N LEU A 26 8.32 29.27 21.98
CA LEU A 26 9.04 28.02 21.68
C LEU A 26 8.26 26.78 22.16
N GLY A 27 7.62 26.86 23.34
CA GLY A 27 6.75 25.79 23.83
C GLY A 27 5.55 25.53 22.91
N VAL A 28 4.88 26.61 22.46
CA VAL A 28 3.75 26.52 21.53
C VAL A 28 4.25 26.02 20.18
N MET A 29 5.39 26.51 19.71
CA MET A 29 6.02 26.10 18.45
C MET A 29 6.25 24.58 18.40
N ILE A 30 6.81 24.00 19.44
CA ILE A 30 7.05 22.54 19.51
C ILE A 30 5.73 21.77 19.49
N GLY A 31 4.73 22.23 20.25
CA GLY A 31 3.41 21.59 20.30
C GLY A 31 2.72 21.59 18.93
N VAL A 32 2.71 22.75 18.25
CA VAL A 32 2.11 22.89 16.92
C VAL A 32 2.90 22.09 15.88
N ALA A 33 4.23 22.18 15.93
CA ALA A 33 5.09 21.44 15.02
C ALA A 33 4.85 19.93 15.11
N SER A 34 4.75 19.39 16.31
CA SER A 34 4.45 17.97 16.54
C SER A 34 3.13 17.55 15.90
N ILE A 35 2.06 18.32 16.16
CA ILE A 35 0.71 17.99 15.66
C ILE A 35 0.65 18.07 14.14
N VAL A 36 1.18 19.17 13.56
CA VAL A 36 1.13 19.37 12.10
C VAL A 36 1.96 18.32 11.36
N THR A 37 3.19 18.05 11.82
CA THR A 37 4.04 17.01 11.21
C THR A 37 3.37 15.63 11.23
N MET A 38 2.70 15.33 12.31
CA MET A 38 2.01 14.08 12.52
C MET A 38 0.79 13.90 11.61
N MET A 39 -0.04 14.96 11.51
CA MET A 39 -1.16 14.95 10.59
C MET A 39 -0.68 14.87 9.14
N ALA A 40 0.45 15.53 8.82
CA ALA A 40 1.07 15.47 7.50
C ALA A 40 1.57 14.06 7.15
N LEU A 41 2.16 13.34 8.11
CA LEU A 41 2.55 11.94 7.94
C LEU A 41 1.32 11.05 7.73
N GLY A 42 0.26 11.25 8.53
CA GLY A 42 -0.98 10.49 8.39
C GLY A 42 -1.64 10.68 7.02
N GLU A 43 -1.66 11.91 6.50
CA GLU A 43 -2.18 12.21 5.17
C GLU A 43 -1.30 11.62 4.07
N GLY A 44 0.03 11.71 4.21
CA GLY A 44 0.98 11.11 3.28
C GLY A 44 0.84 9.58 3.21
N MET A 45 0.74 8.91 4.35
CA MET A 45 0.49 7.46 4.42
C MET A 45 -0.85 7.07 3.78
N ASN A 46 -1.90 7.88 3.99
CA ASN A 46 -3.20 7.63 3.38
C ASN A 46 -3.14 7.76 1.85
N ARG A 47 -2.45 8.80 1.34
CA ARG A 47 -2.23 8.96 -0.11
C ARG A 47 -1.43 7.82 -0.71
N GLN A 48 -0.32 7.46 -0.08
CA GLN A 48 0.52 6.35 -0.53
C GLN A 48 -0.26 5.02 -0.55
N SER A 49 -1.11 4.78 0.46
CA SER A 49 -1.98 3.61 0.47
C SER A 49 -3.00 3.64 -0.67
N MET A 50 -3.58 4.81 -0.97
CA MET A 50 -4.52 4.96 -2.09
C MET A 50 -3.84 4.78 -3.46
N GLU A 51 -2.66 5.34 -3.65
CA GLU A 51 -1.86 5.16 -4.87
C GLU A 51 -1.50 3.69 -5.08
N MET A 52 -1.05 2.99 -4.03
CA MET A 52 -0.82 1.54 -4.11
C MET A 52 -2.07 0.76 -4.51
N ILE A 53 -3.23 1.11 -3.96
CA ILE A 53 -4.48 0.43 -4.27
C ILE A 53 -4.91 0.66 -5.72
N GLU A 54 -4.74 1.87 -6.25
CA GLU A 54 -5.00 2.17 -7.65
C GLU A 54 -4.05 1.40 -8.58
N GLU A 55 -2.80 1.23 -8.17
CA GLU A 55 -1.77 0.50 -8.91
C GLU A 55 -2.01 -1.02 -8.88
N TYR A 56 -2.52 -1.58 -7.77
CA TYR A 56 -2.77 -3.02 -7.57
C TYR A 56 -4.20 -3.48 -7.92
N GLY A 57 -4.77 -2.98 -9.00
CA GLY A 57 -6.06 -3.46 -9.55
C GLY A 57 -7.29 -2.72 -9.04
N GLY A 58 -7.09 -1.62 -8.30
CA GLY A 58 -8.17 -0.71 -7.89
C GLY A 58 -9.01 -1.20 -6.71
N LEU A 59 -9.88 -0.29 -6.24
CA LEU A 59 -10.79 -0.50 -5.11
C LEU A 59 -12.00 -1.34 -5.44
N ARG A 60 -12.34 -1.47 -6.73
CA ARG A 60 -13.57 -2.09 -7.24
C ARG A 60 -13.38 -3.52 -7.72
N THR A 61 -12.20 -4.13 -7.51
CA THR A 61 -11.89 -5.47 -8.00
C THR A 61 -12.03 -6.50 -6.89
N VAL A 62 -12.80 -7.56 -7.15
CA VAL A 62 -12.86 -8.77 -6.34
C VAL A 62 -12.13 -9.87 -7.10
N GLU A 63 -11.10 -10.42 -6.49
CA GLU A 63 -10.39 -11.58 -7.01
C GLU A 63 -11.06 -12.85 -6.51
N VAL A 64 -11.47 -13.70 -7.45
CA VAL A 64 -12.16 -14.97 -7.17
C VAL A 64 -11.23 -16.12 -7.55
N ARG A 65 -11.00 -17.01 -6.61
CA ARG A 65 -10.23 -18.26 -6.78
C ARG A 65 -11.11 -19.48 -6.54
N GLU A 66 -10.63 -20.65 -6.92
CA GLU A 66 -11.36 -21.89 -6.68
C GLU A 66 -11.67 -22.08 -5.19
N GLY A 67 -12.84 -22.61 -4.90
CA GLY A 67 -13.25 -22.91 -3.53
C GLY A 67 -12.49 -24.11 -2.95
N ASN A 68 -12.08 -23.99 -1.69
CA ASN A 68 -11.45 -25.09 -0.98
C ASN A 68 -12.56 -25.93 -0.27
N ASN A 69 -12.37 -27.24 -0.17
CA ASN A 69 -13.31 -28.16 0.53
C ASN A 69 -13.64 -27.76 1.98
N GLN A 70 -12.87 -26.86 2.59
CA GLN A 70 -13.16 -26.35 3.93
C GLN A 70 -14.19 -25.21 3.91
N THR A 71 -14.21 -24.38 2.87
CA THR A 71 -15.18 -23.29 2.69
C THR A 71 -16.56 -23.85 2.34
N ALA A 72 -16.61 -24.92 1.52
CA ALA A 72 -17.84 -25.60 1.17
C ALA A 72 -18.56 -26.29 2.38
N LYS A 73 -17.82 -26.65 3.43
CA LYS A 73 -18.41 -27.21 4.67
C LYS A 73 -19.10 -26.17 5.54
N ASN A 74 -18.68 -24.91 5.45
CA ASN A 74 -19.30 -23.81 6.21
C ASN A 74 -20.57 -23.26 5.51
N ALA A 75 -20.66 -23.38 4.19
CA ALA A 75 -21.80 -22.92 3.40
C ALA A 75 -22.97 -23.95 3.34
N SER A 76 -22.70 -25.24 3.63
CA SER A 76 -23.72 -26.29 3.61
C SER A 76 -23.81 -27.04 4.93
N SER A 77 -24.40 -26.41 5.93
CA SER A 77 -24.91 -27.18 7.12
C SER A 77 -26.16 -27.96 6.72
N GLY A 78 -25.97 -29.06 6.03
CA GLY A 78 -27.05 -30.00 5.80
C GLY A 78 -27.17 -30.57 4.39
N ALA A 79 -26.23 -31.38 3.95
CA ALA A 79 -26.47 -32.36 2.91
C ALA A 79 -25.35 -33.39 2.80
N ASP A 80 -25.77 -34.63 2.67
CA ASP A 80 -25.08 -35.90 2.65
C ASP A 80 -23.68 -35.93 1.94
N ASN A 81 -22.86 -36.86 2.43
CA ASN A 81 -21.61 -37.38 1.88
C ASN A 81 -21.75 -37.95 0.46
N ALA A 82 -22.04 -37.13 -0.52
CA ALA A 82 -21.80 -37.41 -1.92
C ALA A 82 -20.36 -36.97 -2.22
N ALA A 83 -19.53 -37.91 -2.69
CA ALA A 83 -18.17 -37.61 -3.19
C ALA A 83 -18.24 -36.40 -4.11
N SER A 84 -17.83 -35.24 -3.58
CA SER A 84 -17.94 -33.96 -4.30
C SER A 84 -17.16 -34.06 -5.59
N ASP A 85 -17.84 -33.77 -6.70
CA ASP A 85 -17.23 -33.65 -8.02
C ASP A 85 -16.04 -32.68 -7.92
N PRO A 86 -14.80 -33.12 -8.22
CA PRO A 86 -13.62 -32.26 -8.08
C PRO A 86 -13.65 -31.00 -8.97
N THR A 87 -14.65 -30.90 -9.87
CA THR A 87 -14.82 -29.74 -10.75
C THR A 87 -15.88 -28.76 -10.27
N LYS A 88 -16.68 -29.09 -9.24
CA LYS A 88 -17.84 -28.30 -8.81
C LYS A 88 -17.52 -26.85 -8.38
N LEU A 89 -16.31 -26.62 -7.89
CA LEU A 89 -15.84 -25.30 -7.43
C LEU A 89 -14.70 -24.75 -8.29
N LYS A 90 -14.51 -25.30 -9.48
CA LYS A 90 -13.54 -24.79 -10.46
C LYS A 90 -14.12 -23.62 -11.23
N LEU A 91 -13.24 -22.73 -11.63
CA LEU A 91 -13.60 -21.53 -12.40
C LEU A 91 -13.70 -21.90 -13.89
N THR A 92 -14.89 -21.77 -14.44
CA THR A 92 -15.23 -22.12 -15.83
C THR A 92 -15.93 -20.95 -16.52
N ASP A 93 -16.13 -21.04 -17.82
CA ASP A 93 -16.94 -20.08 -18.58
C ASP A 93 -18.37 -19.94 -18.03
N ASN A 94 -18.92 -21.02 -17.46
CA ASN A 94 -20.23 -20.98 -16.81
C ASN A 94 -20.19 -20.16 -15.52
N THR A 95 -19.12 -20.28 -14.75
CA THR A 95 -18.90 -19.46 -13.54
C THR A 95 -18.82 -17.97 -13.90
N ILE A 96 -18.10 -17.65 -14.98
CA ILE A 96 -18.00 -16.26 -15.48
C ILE A 96 -19.38 -15.71 -15.77
N LYS A 97 -20.23 -16.45 -16.52
CA LYS A 97 -21.59 -16.02 -16.85
C LYS A 97 -22.45 -15.81 -15.61
N THR A 98 -22.37 -16.75 -14.65
CA THR A 98 -23.16 -16.64 -13.42
C THR A 98 -22.77 -15.41 -12.61
N ILE A 99 -21.49 -15.10 -12.49
CA ILE A 99 -21.02 -13.91 -11.77
C ILE A 99 -21.32 -12.64 -12.56
N GLN A 100 -21.23 -12.67 -13.90
CA GLN A 100 -21.54 -11.52 -14.76
C GLN A 100 -23.01 -11.11 -14.69
N GLU A 101 -23.92 -12.06 -14.39
CA GLU A 101 -25.35 -11.82 -14.24
C GLU A 101 -25.74 -11.26 -12.86
N MET A 102 -24.80 -11.18 -11.91
CA MET A 102 -25.03 -10.59 -10.59
C MET A 102 -25.24 -9.08 -10.71
N GLY A 103 -26.08 -8.54 -9.85
CA GLY A 103 -26.23 -7.09 -9.73
C GLY A 103 -24.93 -6.42 -9.30
N HIS A 104 -24.68 -5.21 -9.76
CA HIS A 104 -23.49 -4.42 -9.43
C HIS A 104 -22.15 -4.94 -9.99
N VAL A 105 -22.16 -5.99 -10.82
CA VAL A 105 -20.98 -6.47 -11.54
C VAL A 105 -20.90 -5.79 -12.89
N GLU A 106 -19.82 -5.03 -13.12
CA GLU A 106 -19.59 -4.32 -14.38
C GLU A 106 -18.91 -5.24 -15.40
N GLN A 107 -17.86 -5.97 -14.97
CA GLN A 107 -17.10 -6.85 -15.84
C GLN A 107 -16.49 -8.01 -15.07
N VAL A 108 -16.41 -9.17 -15.71
CA VAL A 108 -15.67 -10.34 -15.20
C VAL A 108 -14.70 -10.80 -16.27
N TYR A 109 -13.44 -10.97 -15.91
CA TYR A 109 -12.47 -11.53 -16.83
C TYR A 109 -11.63 -12.63 -16.17
N PRO A 110 -11.35 -13.71 -16.93
CA PRO A 110 -10.55 -14.81 -16.45
C PRO A 110 -9.07 -14.54 -16.58
N THR A 111 -8.30 -15.12 -15.66
CA THR A 111 -6.86 -15.22 -15.76
C THR A 111 -6.47 -16.70 -15.67
N LEU A 112 -5.68 -17.15 -16.63
CA LEU A 112 -5.08 -18.47 -16.60
C LEU A 112 -3.59 -18.33 -16.26
N GLU A 113 -3.20 -18.84 -15.09
CA GLU A 113 -1.78 -18.94 -14.74
C GLU A 113 -1.13 -20.06 -15.53
N PHE A 114 0.04 -19.80 -16.08
CA PHE A 114 0.78 -20.78 -16.86
C PHE A 114 2.22 -20.91 -16.37
N GLN A 115 2.78 -22.08 -16.62
CA GLN A 115 4.18 -22.39 -16.36
C GLN A 115 4.91 -22.69 -17.65
N ALA A 116 6.14 -22.22 -17.74
CA ALA A 116 7.00 -22.52 -18.88
C ALA A 116 8.47 -22.39 -18.48
N VAL A 117 9.36 -23.03 -19.23
CA VAL A 117 10.80 -22.81 -19.14
C VAL A 117 11.26 -22.18 -20.43
N MET A 118 11.87 -21.02 -20.35
CA MET A 118 12.48 -20.34 -21.50
C MET A 118 13.99 -20.50 -21.50
N GLN A 119 14.56 -20.64 -22.68
CA GLN A 119 16.00 -20.77 -22.91
C GLN A 119 16.45 -19.77 -23.96
N SER A 120 17.53 -19.06 -23.69
CA SER A 120 18.18 -18.14 -24.62
C SER A 120 19.69 -18.20 -24.42
N GLY A 121 20.41 -18.65 -25.44
CA GLY A 121 21.87 -18.87 -25.33
C GLY A 121 22.22 -19.86 -24.23
N GLY A 122 23.05 -19.42 -23.28
CA GLY A 122 23.45 -20.19 -22.09
C GLY A 122 22.60 -19.93 -20.87
N TYR A 123 21.51 -19.17 -20.99
CA TYR A 123 20.66 -18.76 -19.87
C TYR A 123 19.30 -19.44 -19.94
N ARG A 124 18.68 -19.58 -18.76
CA ARG A 124 17.38 -20.19 -18.56
C ARG A 124 16.51 -19.28 -17.67
N LEU A 125 15.21 -19.20 -17.97
CA LEU A 125 14.20 -18.52 -17.15
C LEU A 125 13.06 -19.50 -16.86
N GLY A 126 12.79 -19.77 -15.58
CA GLY A 126 11.60 -20.49 -15.14
C GLY A 126 10.44 -19.53 -14.95
N ILE A 127 9.38 -19.68 -15.74
CA ILE A 127 8.13 -18.94 -15.55
C ILE A 127 7.20 -19.81 -14.72
N TYR A 128 6.98 -19.45 -13.44
CA TYR A 128 6.13 -20.21 -12.51
C TYR A 128 4.75 -19.59 -12.28
N GLY A 129 4.57 -18.35 -12.69
CA GLY A 129 3.34 -17.55 -12.51
C GLY A 129 3.09 -16.63 -13.69
N GLY A 130 3.29 -17.13 -14.93
CA GLY A 130 2.90 -16.38 -16.11
C GLY A 130 1.39 -16.21 -16.15
N GLN A 131 0.88 -15.06 -16.59
CA GLN A 131 -0.52 -14.71 -16.60
C GLN A 131 -1.05 -14.55 -18.01
N ALA A 132 -2.01 -15.38 -18.39
CA ALA A 132 -2.74 -15.24 -19.62
C ALA A 132 -4.08 -14.57 -19.33
N ILE A 133 -4.29 -13.40 -19.90
CA ILE A 133 -5.45 -12.53 -19.69
C ILE A 133 -6.00 -12.15 -21.08
N PRO A 134 -7.32 -11.94 -21.23
CA PRO A 134 -7.87 -11.45 -22.48
C PRO A 134 -7.19 -10.16 -22.94
N LEU A 135 -6.79 -10.10 -24.21
CA LEU A 135 -6.01 -8.99 -24.75
C LEU A 135 -6.68 -7.62 -24.59
N GLU A 136 -8.01 -7.58 -24.63
CA GLU A 136 -8.79 -6.36 -24.45
C GLU A 136 -8.57 -5.79 -23.05
N VAL A 137 -8.59 -6.65 -22.02
CA VAL A 137 -8.33 -6.27 -20.61
C VAL A 137 -6.89 -5.80 -20.43
N LEU A 138 -5.92 -6.53 -21.01
CA LEU A 138 -4.50 -6.13 -20.94
C LEU A 138 -4.26 -4.73 -21.49
N ARG A 139 -4.95 -4.37 -22.57
CA ARG A 139 -4.84 -3.03 -23.18
C ARG A 139 -5.48 -1.92 -22.33
N ASP A 140 -6.54 -2.24 -21.59
CA ASP A 140 -7.23 -1.30 -20.71
C ASP A 140 -6.41 -1.00 -19.44
N MET A 141 -5.46 -1.86 -19.06
CA MET A 141 -4.57 -1.66 -17.91
C MET A 141 -3.60 -0.47 -18.08
N LYS A 142 -3.47 0.10 -19.30
CA LYS A 142 -2.67 1.31 -19.61
C LYS A 142 -1.23 1.28 -19.08
N TRP A 143 -0.63 0.10 -18.99
CA TRP A 143 0.75 -0.03 -18.55
C TRP A 143 1.70 0.56 -19.60
N GLU A 144 2.73 1.22 -19.13
CA GLU A 144 3.76 1.80 -19.99
C GLU A 144 4.78 0.75 -20.42
N PHE A 145 5.29 0.87 -21.65
CA PHE A 145 6.31 -0.01 -22.19
C PHE A 145 7.66 0.68 -22.25
N ALA A 146 8.72 -0.04 -21.86
CA ALA A 146 10.09 0.39 -22.10
C ALA A 146 10.49 0.13 -23.57
N ASP A 147 10.00 -0.99 -24.13
CA ASP A 147 10.21 -1.35 -25.55
C ASP A 147 9.06 -2.24 -26.03
N GLY A 148 8.68 -2.13 -27.31
CA GLY A 148 7.59 -2.91 -27.89
C GLY A 148 6.19 -2.40 -27.52
N GLY A 149 5.26 -3.36 -27.29
CA GLY A 149 3.86 -3.07 -26.96
C GLY A 149 3.02 -4.35 -26.85
N TRP A 150 1.69 -4.18 -26.70
CA TRP A 150 0.78 -5.32 -26.70
C TRP A 150 0.71 -5.98 -28.09
N PRO A 151 0.58 -7.32 -28.17
CA PRO A 151 0.36 -8.00 -29.44
C PRO A 151 -0.93 -7.52 -30.10
N ASN A 152 -1.08 -7.82 -31.42
CA ASN A 152 -2.32 -7.56 -32.12
C ASN A 152 -3.32 -8.71 -31.94
N LYS A 153 -4.61 -8.38 -32.01
CA LYS A 153 -5.68 -9.40 -31.94
C LYS A 153 -5.51 -10.40 -33.09
N GLY A 154 -5.45 -11.68 -32.76
CA GLY A 154 -5.26 -12.75 -33.72
C GLY A 154 -3.81 -13.07 -34.05
N ASP A 155 -2.84 -12.39 -33.47
CA ASP A 155 -1.43 -12.77 -33.56
C ASP A 155 -1.20 -14.18 -32.97
N GLU A 156 -0.06 -14.80 -33.37
CA GLU A 156 0.45 -15.96 -32.65
C GLU A 156 0.87 -15.55 -31.23
N LEU A 157 1.00 -16.54 -30.33
CA LEU A 157 1.41 -16.31 -28.95
C LEU A 157 2.71 -15.50 -28.89
N LYS A 158 2.65 -14.40 -28.16
CA LYS A 158 3.79 -13.52 -27.85
C LYS A 158 3.79 -13.22 -26.36
N PHE A 159 4.97 -13.06 -25.77
CA PHE A 159 5.09 -12.69 -24.37
C PHE A 159 5.37 -11.21 -24.18
N VAL A 160 4.85 -10.67 -23.10
CA VAL A 160 5.18 -9.35 -22.55
C VAL A 160 5.80 -9.56 -21.19
N PHE A 161 6.98 -9.00 -20.98
CA PHE A 161 7.75 -9.19 -19.75
C PHE A 161 7.62 -7.99 -18.82
N GLY A 162 7.46 -8.26 -17.53
CA GLY A 162 7.63 -7.25 -16.48
C GLY A 162 9.08 -6.77 -16.40
N ASN A 163 9.30 -5.57 -15.86
CA ASN A 163 10.62 -4.93 -15.82
C ASN A 163 11.67 -5.69 -15.01
N MET A 164 11.27 -6.50 -14.02
CA MET A 164 12.19 -7.24 -13.14
C MET A 164 12.40 -8.70 -13.54
N VAL A 165 11.65 -9.23 -14.50
CA VAL A 165 11.76 -10.64 -14.93
C VAL A 165 13.18 -11.01 -15.39
N ILE A 166 13.93 -10.04 -15.90
CA ILE A 166 15.32 -10.25 -16.33
C ILE A 166 16.26 -10.65 -15.17
N GLN A 167 15.86 -10.40 -13.91
CA GLN A 167 16.65 -10.77 -12.73
C GLN A 167 16.55 -12.27 -12.41
N ASP A 168 15.49 -12.95 -12.89
CA ASP A 168 15.24 -14.37 -12.60
C ASP A 168 15.93 -15.33 -13.57
N PHE A 169 16.76 -14.80 -14.48
CA PHE A 169 17.55 -15.67 -15.35
C PHE A 169 18.63 -16.42 -14.58
N GLU A 170 18.72 -17.71 -14.86
CA GLU A 170 19.73 -18.63 -14.35
C GLU A 170 20.76 -18.95 -15.43
N ASP A 171 21.99 -19.27 -15.02
CA ASP A 171 23.03 -19.79 -15.90
C ASP A 171 22.79 -21.28 -16.24
N SER A 172 23.66 -21.87 -17.08
CA SER A 172 23.59 -23.28 -17.46
C SER A 172 23.76 -24.25 -16.27
N ARG A 173 24.23 -23.77 -15.12
CA ARG A 173 24.42 -24.56 -13.90
C ARG A 173 23.24 -24.42 -12.93
N GLY A 174 22.24 -23.57 -13.24
CA GLY A 174 21.10 -23.30 -12.40
C GLY A 174 21.34 -22.24 -11.33
N ASN A 175 22.40 -21.44 -11.46
CA ASN A 175 22.64 -20.34 -10.53
C ASN A 175 21.92 -19.08 -11.02
N ALA A 176 21.18 -18.44 -10.15
CA ALA A 176 20.52 -17.16 -10.42
C ALA A 176 21.58 -16.07 -10.66
N VAL A 177 21.65 -15.54 -11.88
CA VAL A 177 22.74 -14.65 -12.32
C VAL A 177 22.73 -13.35 -11.52
N TYR A 178 21.58 -12.67 -11.45
CA TYR A 178 21.46 -11.38 -10.78
C TYR A 178 21.71 -11.48 -9.26
N TRP A 179 21.09 -12.45 -8.61
CA TRP A 179 21.18 -12.62 -7.16
C TRP A 179 22.57 -13.00 -6.66
N ASN A 180 23.37 -13.65 -7.53
CA ASN A 180 24.75 -14.04 -7.20
C ASN A 180 25.80 -13.01 -7.61
N THR A 181 25.55 -12.23 -8.66
CA THR A 181 26.57 -11.34 -9.25
C THR A 181 26.22 -9.84 -9.17
N GLY A 182 24.96 -9.50 -8.88
CA GLY A 182 24.43 -8.12 -8.96
C GLY A 182 24.29 -7.61 -10.41
N ARG A 183 24.46 -8.48 -11.42
CA ARG A 183 24.33 -8.12 -12.84
C ARG A 183 23.26 -8.94 -13.50
N VAL A 184 22.45 -8.33 -14.35
CA VAL A 184 21.45 -9.05 -15.15
C VAL A 184 22.15 -9.96 -16.19
N ALA A 185 21.46 -11.02 -16.60
CA ALA A 185 21.92 -11.89 -17.67
C ALA A 185 22.08 -11.09 -18.98
N ASP A 186 23.09 -11.46 -19.80
CA ASP A 186 23.32 -10.86 -21.11
C ASP A 186 22.32 -11.43 -22.14
N VAL A 187 21.04 -11.07 -21.94
CA VAL A 187 19.91 -11.48 -22.78
C VAL A 187 19.09 -10.24 -23.13
N ASP A 188 19.02 -9.94 -24.41
CA ASP A 188 18.09 -8.94 -24.93
C ASP A 188 16.71 -9.56 -25.08
N LEU A 189 15.77 -9.20 -24.19
CA LEU A 189 14.42 -9.77 -24.19
C LEU A 189 13.67 -9.57 -25.51
N MET A 190 13.94 -8.48 -26.24
CA MET A 190 13.26 -8.17 -27.50
C MET A 190 13.89 -8.86 -28.72
N LYS A 191 15.22 -9.03 -28.74
CA LYS A 191 15.95 -9.48 -29.94
C LYS A 191 16.43 -10.91 -29.83
N SER A 192 16.63 -11.43 -28.62
CA SER A 192 17.16 -12.77 -28.44
C SER A 192 16.12 -13.83 -28.82
N LYS A 193 16.59 -14.91 -29.47
CA LYS A 193 15.74 -16.05 -29.79
C LYS A 193 15.46 -16.86 -28.52
N MET A 194 14.22 -16.87 -28.08
CA MET A 194 13.79 -17.57 -26.88
C MET A 194 13.06 -18.87 -27.25
N PHE A 195 13.54 -19.97 -26.74
CA PHE A 195 12.91 -21.27 -26.89
C PHE A 195 12.14 -21.62 -25.64
N THR A 196 10.84 -21.80 -25.76
CA THR A 196 9.91 -22.04 -24.66
C THR A 196 9.47 -23.49 -24.63
N VAL A 197 9.48 -24.08 -23.44
CA VAL A 197 8.96 -25.41 -23.14
C VAL A 197 7.78 -25.25 -22.18
N PHE A 198 6.60 -25.69 -22.58
CA PHE A 198 5.40 -25.63 -21.74
C PHE A 198 5.19 -26.90 -20.90
N ASP A 199 5.76 -28.05 -21.33
CA ASP A 199 5.75 -29.27 -20.55
C ASP A 199 6.93 -29.26 -19.56
N THR A 200 6.74 -28.54 -18.45
CA THR A 200 7.78 -28.31 -17.44
C THR A 200 8.12 -29.60 -16.69
N GLU A 201 7.15 -30.48 -16.47
CA GLU A 201 7.36 -31.78 -15.82
C GLU A 201 8.29 -32.67 -16.69
N ALA A 202 7.98 -32.81 -17.98
CA ALA A 202 8.83 -33.57 -18.90
C ALA A 202 10.23 -32.91 -19.06
N TYR A 203 10.30 -31.57 -18.98
CA TYR A 203 11.56 -30.86 -19.04
C TYR A 203 12.47 -31.22 -17.87
N TYR A 204 11.98 -31.07 -16.63
CA TYR A 204 12.77 -31.39 -15.44
C TYR A 204 13.06 -32.90 -15.29
N ALA A 205 12.12 -33.75 -15.67
CA ALA A 205 12.36 -35.20 -15.72
C ALA A 205 13.49 -35.57 -16.69
N SER A 206 13.56 -34.91 -17.84
CA SER A 206 14.64 -35.17 -18.83
C SER A 206 16.02 -34.69 -18.38
N GLN A 207 16.05 -33.62 -17.56
CA GLN A 207 17.30 -33.11 -16.98
C GLN A 207 17.84 -34.08 -15.90
N ASN A 208 16.97 -34.56 -15.02
CA ASN A 208 17.34 -35.49 -13.94
C ASN A 208 17.78 -36.86 -14.46
N SER A 209 17.28 -37.25 -15.62
CA SER A 209 17.70 -38.52 -16.28
C SER A 209 19.08 -38.44 -16.95
N GLY A 210 19.60 -37.21 -17.19
CA GLY A 210 20.91 -36.97 -17.83
C GLY A 210 22.08 -36.81 -16.87
N ASP A 211 21.82 -36.54 -15.58
CA ASP A 211 22.87 -36.36 -14.57
C ASP A 211 22.97 -37.60 -13.65
N GLY A 212 23.35 -38.72 -14.22
CA GLY A 212 23.69 -39.93 -13.47
C GLY A 212 24.91 -39.73 -12.60
N GLY A 213 24.78 -39.08 -11.43
CA GLY A 213 25.91 -39.04 -10.51
C GLY A 213 26.04 -37.85 -9.56
N ARG A 214 24.93 -37.36 -8.98
CA ARG A 214 25.03 -36.62 -7.70
C ARG A 214 23.93 -37.06 -6.77
N THR A 215 24.28 -38.10 -5.98
CA THR A 215 23.55 -38.45 -4.75
C THR A 215 23.51 -37.24 -3.83
N ALA A 216 22.29 -36.77 -3.50
CA ALA A 216 22.09 -35.96 -2.31
C ALA A 216 22.57 -36.81 -1.12
N GLU A 217 23.50 -36.27 -0.35
CA GLU A 217 23.80 -36.76 1.01
C GLU A 217 22.52 -36.64 1.84
N ALA A 218 21.77 -37.72 1.90
CA ALA A 218 20.78 -37.95 2.94
C ALA A 218 21.49 -38.78 4.01
N GLY A 219 21.46 -38.25 5.24
CA GLY A 219 22.09 -38.84 6.42
C GLY A 219 21.75 -40.30 6.62
N ASP A 220 22.76 -40.95 7.10
CA ASP A 220 22.84 -42.29 7.69
C ASP A 220 21.65 -42.58 8.62
N ASP A 221 21.01 -43.70 8.39
CA ASP A 221 20.29 -44.60 9.30
C ASP A 221 19.04 -45.16 8.59
N LEU A 222 19.20 -46.38 8.04
CA LEU A 222 18.23 -47.46 8.09
C LEU A 222 18.74 -48.68 7.30
N GLU A 223 19.26 -49.66 8.05
CA GLU A 223 19.52 -51.03 7.54
C GLU A 223 18.20 -51.73 7.20
N GLY A 224 18.18 -52.43 6.07
CA GLY A 224 17.40 -53.64 5.87
C GLY A 224 16.11 -53.48 5.10
N ALA A 225 16.16 -53.69 3.78
CA ALA A 225 15.15 -54.46 3.03
C ALA A 225 15.70 -54.86 1.65
N ASP A 226 15.83 -56.15 1.40
CA ASP A 226 16.04 -56.73 0.08
C ASP A 226 14.87 -56.34 -0.82
N GLY A 227 15.14 -55.54 -1.88
CA GLY A 227 14.15 -55.11 -2.83
C GLY A 227 14.79 -55.00 -4.24
N GLU A 228 14.21 -55.75 -5.15
CA GLU A 228 14.55 -55.87 -6.56
C GLU A 228 15.00 -54.58 -7.22
N ALA A 229 16.03 -54.64 -8.03
CA ALA A 229 16.53 -53.50 -8.83
C ALA A 229 15.39 -52.88 -9.68
N PRO A 230 15.16 -51.54 -9.62
CA PRO A 230 14.18 -50.90 -10.48
C PRO A 230 14.63 -51.04 -11.95
N GLY A 231 13.73 -51.59 -12.74
CA GLY A 231 13.92 -51.78 -14.18
C GLY A 231 14.35 -50.48 -14.86
N ALA A 232 15.17 -50.62 -15.89
CA ALA A 232 15.72 -49.54 -16.70
C ALA A 232 14.70 -48.41 -16.95
N ALA A 233 14.96 -47.23 -16.39
CA ALA A 233 14.16 -46.04 -16.61
C ALA A 233 14.15 -45.76 -18.12
N THR A 234 13.01 -45.95 -18.75
CA THR A 234 12.77 -45.57 -20.14
C THR A 234 13.02 -44.06 -20.24
N ALA A 235 14.06 -43.69 -21.00
CA ALA A 235 14.44 -42.30 -21.21
C ALA A 235 13.20 -41.49 -21.68
N THR A 236 12.72 -40.59 -20.84
CA THR A 236 11.59 -39.74 -21.19
C THR A 236 12.02 -38.86 -22.38
N PRO A 237 11.31 -38.88 -23.51
CA PRO A 237 11.71 -38.09 -24.68
C PRO A 237 11.73 -36.59 -24.31
N ALA A 238 12.80 -35.90 -24.72
CA ALA A 238 12.96 -34.48 -24.47
C ALA A 238 11.73 -33.70 -24.97
N PRO A 239 11.18 -32.77 -24.15
CA PRO A 239 9.99 -32.03 -24.52
C PRO A 239 10.24 -31.11 -25.72
N LYS A 240 9.20 -30.84 -26.51
CA LYS A 240 9.31 -29.98 -27.69
C LYS A 240 9.52 -28.53 -27.27
N LYS A 241 10.47 -27.88 -27.93
CA LYS A 241 10.76 -26.46 -27.79
C LYS A 241 10.01 -25.66 -28.85
N TYR A 242 9.43 -24.55 -28.45
CA TYR A 242 8.72 -23.62 -29.33
C TYR A 242 9.39 -22.25 -29.26
N MET A 243 9.55 -21.60 -30.40
CA MET A 243 10.07 -20.23 -30.44
C MET A 243 8.88 -19.28 -30.23
N ILE A 244 8.84 -18.59 -29.09
CA ILE A 244 7.81 -17.61 -28.79
C ILE A 244 8.48 -16.23 -28.80
N PRO A 245 8.05 -15.34 -29.69
CA PRO A 245 8.61 -13.99 -29.75
C PRO A 245 8.12 -13.11 -28.59
N THR A 246 8.92 -12.13 -28.23
CA THR A 246 8.54 -11.06 -27.29
C THR A 246 7.75 -9.99 -28.02
N ALA A 247 6.64 -9.53 -27.44
CA ALA A 247 5.87 -8.41 -27.93
C ALA A 247 6.34 -7.09 -27.32
N GLY A 248 6.72 -7.11 -26.03
CA GLY A 248 7.17 -5.91 -25.33
C GLY A 248 7.74 -6.21 -23.95
N VAL A 249 8.39 -5.19 -23.40
CA VAL A 249 8.90 -5.17 -22.03
C VAL A 249 8.29 -3.95 -21.34
N LEU A 250 7.70 -4.15 -20.16
CA LEU A 250 7.04 -3.09 -19.42
C LEU A 250 8.05 -2.13 -18.80
N ALA A 251 7.64 -0.87 -18.64
CA ALA A 251 8.50 0.19 -18.14
C ALA A 251 8.74 0.05 -16.63
N GLY A 252 9.97 0.36 -16.22
CA GLY A 252 10.41 0.38 -14.83
C GLY A 252 11.90 0.12 -14.73
N SER A 253 12.53 0.57 -13.65
CA SER A 253 13.90 0.19 -13.31
C SER A 253 13.94 -1.16 -12.62
N LEU A 254 15.14 -1.71 -12.38
CA LEU A 254 15.33 -2.96 -11.63
C LEU A 254 15.01 -2.83 -10.14
N GLU A 255 14.72 -1.62 -9.65
CA GLU A 255 14.35 -1.32 -8.27
C GLU A 255 12.89 -0.84 -8.14
N ASP A 256 12.22 -0.53 -9.26
CA ASP A 256 10.83 -0.08 -9.29
C ASP A 256 9.89 -1.29 -9.24
N TYR A 257 9.47 -1.64 -8.04
CA TYR A 257 8.49 -2.70 -7.84
C TYR A 257 7.09 -2.24 -8.20
N LYS A 258 6.48 -2.92 -9.18
CA LYS A 258 5.10 -2.74 -9.64
C LYS A 258 4.40 -4.08 -9.68
N GLU A 259 3.07 -4.09 -9.76
CA GLU A 259 2.27 -5.31 -9.85
C GLU A 259 2.78 -6.27 -10.95
N TYR A 260 3.20 -5.72 -12.07
CA TYR A 260 3.65 -6.47 -13.22
C TYR A 260 5.12 -6.86 -13.22
N SER A 261 5.91 -6.43 -12.24
CA SER A 261 7.39 -6.49 -12.30
C SER A 261 7.95 -7.90 -12.50
N TRP A 262 7.37 -8.90 -11.84
CA TRP A 262 7.86 -10.28 -11.83
C TRP A 262 7.06 -11.23 -12.73
N SER A 263 6.08 -10.74 -13.45
CA SER A 263 5.18 -11.59 -14.24
C SER A 263 5.47 -11.52 -15.73
N VAL A 264 5.12 -12.61 -16.41
CA VAL A 264 5.12 -12.70 -17.87
C VAL A 264 3.67 -12.76 -18.33
N TYR A 265 3.28 -11.88 -19.23
CA TYR A 265 1.92 -11.76 -19.71
C TYR A 265 1.76 -12.24 -21.13
N CYS A 266 0.60 -12.79 -21.45
CA CYS A 266 0.24 -13.13 -22.82
C CYS A 266 -1.28 -13.08 -23.02
N ASP A 267 -1.71 -13.09 -24.27
CA ASP A 267 -3.12 -13.21 -24.62
C ASP A 267 -3.65 -14.62 -24.32
N LEU A 268 -4.77 -14.68 -23.60
CA LEU A 268 -5.42 -15.92 -23.18
C LEU A 268 -5.82 -16.79 -24.38
N GLU A 269 -6.42 -16.19 -25.42
CA GLU A 269 -6.86 -16.92 -26.61
C GLU A 269 -5.67 -17.53 -27.37
N ALA A 270 -4.57 -16.78 -27.47
CA ALA A 270 -3.36 -17.25 -28.10
C ALA A 270 -2.70 -18.41 -27.31
N LEU A 271 -2.70 -18.33 -25.97
CA LEU A 271 -2.19 -19.42 -25.12
C LEU A 271 -3.06 -20.67 -25.23
N GLU A 272 -4.39 -20.55 -25.26
CA GLU A 272 -5.29 -21.69 -25.46
C GLU A 272 -5.02 -22.43 -26.77
N LYS A 273 -4.86 -21.67 -27.87
CA LYS A 273 -4.50 -22.23 -29.17
C LYS A 273 -3.15 -22.96 -29.09
N MET A 274 -2.18 -22.38 -28.39
CA MET A 274 -0.87 -22.99 -28.19
C MET A 274 -0.96 -24.27 -27.36
N TYR A 275 -1.72 -24.30 -26.27
CA TYR A 275 -1.92 -25.49 -25.44
C TYR A 275 -2.57 -26.64 -26.23
N LYS A 276 -3.58 -26.35 -27.05
CA LYS A 276 -4.16 -27.36 -27.95
C LYS A 276 -3.12 -27.97 -28.93
N LYS A 277 -2.16 -27.14 -29.39
CA LYS A 277 -1.06 -27.58 -30.29
C LYS A 277 0.02 -28.37 -29.54
N VAL A 278 0.36 -27.96 -28.30
CA VAL A 278 1.43 -28.57 -27.50
C VAL A 278 0.98 -29.92 -26.94
N PHE A 279 -0.13 -29.94 -26.25
CA PHE A 279 -0.57 -31.11 -25.46
C PHE A 279 -1.40 -32.10 -26.25
N LYS A 280 -2.06 -31.73 -27.37
CA LYS A 280 -2.79 -32.64 -28.27
C LYS A 280 -3.63 -33.71 -27.57
N GLY A 281 -4.41 -33.30 -26.55
CA GLY A 281 -5.24 -34.23 -25.78
C GLY A 281 -4.56 -34.93 -24.62
N LYS A 282 -3.32 -34.58 -24.27
CA LYS A 282 -2.67 -34.92 -23.00
C LYS A 282 -3.11 -33.96 -21.90
N ALA A 283 -2.91 -34.35 -20.64
CA ALA A 283 -3.10 -33.47 -19.51
C ALA A 283 -2.22 -32.22 -19.62
N ILE A 284 -2.80 -31.06 -19.33
CA ILE A 284 -2.09 -29.80 -19.25
C ILE A 284 -1.61 -29.65 -17.80
N PRO A 285 -0.35 -29.33 -17.54
CA PRO A 285 0.15 -29.09 -16.18
C PRO A 285 -0.71 -28.05 -15.45
N GLY A 286 -1.08 -28.36 -14.19
CA GLY A 286 -1.94 -27.50 -13.39
C GLY A 286 -3.45 -27.60 -13.69
N GLN A 287 -3.86 -28.33 -14.73
CA GLN A 287 -5.28 -28.56 -15.03
C GLN A 287 -5.76 -29.90 -14.48
N PRO A 288 -7.02 -29.99 -13.97
CA PRO A 288 -7.58 -31.24 -13.48
C PRO A 288 -7.77 -32.25 -14.60
N VAL A 289 -7.68 -33.53 -14.23
CA VAL A 289 -7.92 -34.65 -15.13
C VAL A 289 -9.09 -35.49 -14.67
N LYS A 290 -9.77 -36.12 -15.60
CA LYS A 290 -10.85 -37.08 -15.31
C LYS A 290 -10.28 -38.31 -14.61
N LYS A 291 -11.12 -39.09 -13.91
CA LYS A 291 -10.75 -40.36 -13.25
C LYS A 291 -10.02 -41.36 -14.16
N ASN A 292 -10.19 -41.24 -15.48
CA ASN A 292 -9.52 -42.04 -16.49
C ASN A 292 -8.21 -41.43 -17.01
N GLY A 293 -7.68 -40.38 -16.39
CA GLY A 293 -6.45 -39.69 -16.76
C GLY A 293 -6.57 -38.78 -18.00
N LYS A 294 -7.74 -38.66 -18.62
CA LYS A 294 -7.96 -37.77 -19.78
C LYS A 294 -8.26 -36.36 -19.31
N PRO A 295 -7.80 -35.34 -20.07
CA PRO A 295 -8.15 -33.95 -19.78
C PRO A 295 -9.63 -33.69 -19.96
N TYR A 296 -10.12 -32.65 -19.29
CA TYR A 296 -11.45 -32.10 -19.56
C TYR A 296 -11.42 -31.36 -20.91
N PRO A 297 -12.58 -31.23 -21.60
CA PRO A 297 -12.64 -30.51 -22.88
C PRO A 297 -12.55 -28.99 -22.71
N GLU A 298 -12.86 -28.49 -21.52
CA GLU A 298 -12.84 -27.09 -21.13
C GLU A 298 -11.60 -26.77 -20.29
N LEU A 299 -11.14 -25.52 -20.33
CA LEU A 299 -10.07 -25.01 -19.48
C LEU A 299 -10.67 -24.49 -18.17
N PHE A 300 -9.93 -24.71 -17.09
CA PHE A 300 -10.24 -24.18 -15.78
C PHE A 300 -9.32 -22.98 -15.51
N TYR A 301 -9.91 -21.86 -15.19
CA TYR A 301 -9.16 -20.64 -14.92
C TYR A 301 -8.56 -20.68 -13.52
N SER A 302 -7.42 -20.02 -13.35
CA SER A 302 -6.73 -19.95 -12.05
C SER A 302 -7.38 -18.92 -11.12
N LYS A 303 -7.85 -17.81 -11.71
CA LYS A 303 -8.60 -16.76 -11.01
C LYS A 303 -9.55 -16.03 -11.94
N LEU A 304 -10.59 -15.43 -11.38
CA LEU A 304 -11.43 -14.45 -12.06
C LEU A 304 -11.25 -13.10 -11.36
N SER A 305 -11.16 -12.04 -12.13
CA SER A 305 -11.21 -10.68 -11.61
C SER A 305 -12.58 -10.09 -11.94
N VAL A 306 -13.32 -9.73 -10.90
CA VAL A 306 -14.67 -9.19 -10.96
C VAL A 306 -14.60 -7.71 -10.67
N ILE A 307 -14.95 -6.87 -11.64
CA ILE A 307 -15.02 -5.41 -11.49
C ILE A 307 -16.43 -5.05 -11.08
N VAL A 308 -16.55 -4.36 -9.95
CA VAL A 308 -17.83 -3.90 -9.36
C VAL A 308 -18.04 -2.43 -9.73
N ASP A 309 -19.30 -2.01 -9.88
CA ASP A 309 -19.67 -0.65 -10.26
C ASP A 309 -19.28 0.41 -9.24
N ASP A 310 -19.37 0.09 -7.93
CA ASP A 310 -19.01 0.98 -6.83
C ASP A 310 -18.25 0.24 -5.73
N VAL A 311 -17.34 0.95 -5.05
CA VAL A 311 -16.55 0.43 -3.91
C VAL A 311 -17.45 -0.04 -2.76
N GLU A 312 -18.60 0.62 -2.57
CA GLU A 312 -19.54 0.27 -1.50
C GLU A 312 -20.18 -1.11 -1.71
N ASN A 313 -20.26 -1.59 -2.96
CA ASN A 313 -20.84 -2.88 -3.31
C ASN A 313 -19.83 -4.04 -3.27
N VAL A 314 -18.53 -3.76 -3.16
CA VAL A 314 -17.46 -4.77 -3.21
C VAL A 314 -17.61 -5.83 -2.12
N GLU A 315 -17.89 -5.43 -0.88
CA GLU A 315 -18.04 -6.34 0.24
C GLU A 315 -19.28 -7.24 0.07
N ALA A 316 -20.37 -6.69 -0.47
CA ALA A 316 -21.59 -7.44 -0.72
C ALA A 316 -21.37 -8.52 -1.82
N ILE A 317 -20.73 -8.14 -2.93
CA ILE A 317 -20.38 -9.06 -4.02
C ILE A 317 -19.37 -10.12 -3.57
N GLN A 318 -18.35 -9.72 -2.81
CA GLN A 318 -17.38 -10.66 -2.24
C GLN A 318 -18.07 -11.72 -1.38
N LYS A 319 -19.01 -11.31 -0.54
CA LYS A 319 -19.78 -12.22 0.30
C LYS A 319 -20.68 -13.15 -0.51
N GLU A 320 -21.38 -12.62 -1.52
CA GLU A 320 -22.27 -13.39 -2.38
C GLU A 320 -21.51 -14.48 -3.15
N ILE A 321 -20.33 -14.13 -3.70
CA ILE A 321 -19.42 -15.10 -4.34
C ILE A 321 -18.88 -16.12 -3.31
N GLY A 322 -18.57 -15.68 -2.09
CA GLY A 322 -18.16 -16.55 -1.00
C GLY A 322 -19.26 -17.54 -0.60
N ASP A 323 -20.50 -17.12 -0.55
CA ASP A 323 -21.67 -17.97 -0.25
C ASP A 323 -21.92 -19.03 -1.34
N MET A 324 -21.48 -18.78 -2.60
CA MET A 324 -21.44 -19.79 -3.66
C MET A 324 -20.36 -20.85 -3.47
N GLY A 325 -19.46 -20.68 -2.49
CA GLY A 325 -18.38 -21.61 -2.14
C GLY A 325 -17.03 -21.29 -2.77
N TYR A 326 -16.89 -20.21 -3.52
CA TYR A 326 -15.61 -19.75 -4.06
C TYR A 326 -14.83 -18.93 -3.01
N GLN A 327 -13.51 -18.87 -3.18
CA GLN A 327 -12.70 -17.93 -2.42
C GLN A 327 -12.74 -16.57 -3.10
N ALA A 328 -13.36 -15.60 -2.45
CA ALA A 328 -13.41 -14.23 -2.93
C ALA A 328 -12.60 -13.34 -1.99
N SER A 329 -11.68 -12.57 -2.54
CA SER A 329 -10.88 -11.60 -1.80
C SER A 329 -10.88 -10.26 -2.53
N SER A 330 -10.82 -9.18 -1.77
CA SER A 330 -10.75 -7.83 -2.32
C SER A 330 -9.70 -7.02 -1.59
N ASN A 331 -9.20 -5.98 -2.23
CA ASN A 331 -8.28 -5.05 -1.60
C ASN A 331 -8.94 -4.22 -0.47
N SER A 332 -10.28 -4.28 -0.35
CA SER A 332 -11.02 -3.55 0.68
C SER A 332 -10.62 -3.96 2.10
N GLU A 333 -10.35 -5.24 2.35
CA GLU A 333 -9.88 -5.72 3.66
C GLU A 333 -8.49 -5.17 4.00
N TRP A 334 -7.60 -5.16 3.02
CA TRP A 334 -6.25 -4.60 3.17
C TRP A 334 -6.29 -3.09 3.44
N ILE A 335 -7.21 -2.38 2.76
CA ILE A 335 -7.48 -0.97 2.97
C ILE A 335 -8.03 -0.71 4.37
N ALA A 336 -8.99 -1.52 4.82
CA ALA A 336 -9.54 -1.40 6.16
C ALA A 336 -8.45 -1.57 7.22
N GLN A 337 -7.57 -2.58 7.07
CA GLN A 337 -6.43 -2.79 7.96
C GLN A 337 -5.43 -1.63 7.90
N ALA A 338 -5.07 -1.15 6.71
CA ALA A 338 -4.16 -0.01 6.55
C ALA A 338 -4.72 1.28 7.18
N LYS A 339 -6.03 1.55 7.02
CA LYS A 339 -6.73 2.66 7.67
C LYS A 339 -6.74 2.51 9.20
N GLU A 340 -7.00 1.32 9.73
CA GLU A 340 -6.99 1.05 11.17
C GLU A 340 -5.58 1.24 11.75
N GLN A 341 -4.55 0.73 11.09
CA GLN A 341 -3.15 0.95 11.46
C GLN A 341 -2.77 2.44 11.43
N SER A 342 -3.16 3.15 10.39
CA SER A 342 -2.94 4.59 10.26
C SER A 342 -3.65 5.36 11.38
N ARG A 343 -4.92 5.02 11.69
CA ARG A 343 -5.70 5.62 12.77
C ARG A 343 -5.07 5.38 14.14
N SER A 344 -4.59 4.17 14.40
CA SER A 344 -3.88 3.84 15.65
C SER A 344 -2.61 4.66 15.80
N THR A 345 -1.80 4.75 14.74
CA THR A 345 -0.59 5.56 14.71
C THR A 345 -0.91 7.05 14.92
N GLN A 346 -1.92 7.59 14.22
CA GLN A 346 -2.37 8.96 14.41
C GLN A 346 -2.84 9.25 15.84
N ALA A 347 -3.55 8.31 16.48
CA ALA A 347 -4.01 8.46 17.85
C ALA A 347 -2.84 8.52 18.86
N LEU A 348 -1.85 7.63 18.70
CA LEU A 348 -0.64 7.62 19.55
C LEU A 348 0.15 8.92 19.41
N LEU A 349 0.40 9.31 18.19
CA LEU A 349 1.14 10.52 17.88
C LEU A 349 0.32 11.77 18.29
N GLY A 350 -1.01 11.79 18.08
CA GLY A 350 -1.94 12.83 18.57
C GLY A 350 -1.89 13.00 20.07
N GLY A 351 -1.77 11.90 20.80
CA GLY A 351 -1.57 11.91 22.24
C GLY A 351 -0.30 12.65 22.65
N ILE A 352 0.83 12.39 21.98
CA ILE A 352 2.11 13.06 22.25
C ILE A 352 2.00 14.57 21.97
N GLY A 353 1.36 14.95 20.85
CA GLY A 353 1.11 16.35 20.50
C GLY A 353 0.21 17.05 21.51
N ALA A 354 -0.83 16.37 22.00
CA ALA A 354 -1.72 16.90 23.04
C ALA A 354 -0.99 17.17 24.37
N VAL A 355 -0.13 16.24 24.80
CA VAL A 355 0.71 16.44 26.00
C VAL A 355 1.62 17.65 25.82
N SER A 356 2.27 17.80 24.66
CA SER A 356 3.13 18.95 24.35
C SER A 356 2.36 20.27 24.42
N LEU A 357 1.12 20.29 23.92
CA LEU A 357 0.25 21.48 24.01
C LEU A 357 -0.18 21.80 25.46
N ILE A 358 -0.46 20.78 26.27
CA ILE A 358 -0.78 20.98 27.69
C ILE A 358 0.39 21.63 28.42
N VAL A 359 1.61 21.14 28.17
CA VAL A 359 2.84 21.73 28.74
C VAL A 359 3.00 23.18 28.28
N ALA A 360 2.80 23.45 26.98
CA ALA A 360 2.81 24.82 26.44
C ALA A 360 1.75 25.70 27.10
N ALA A 361 0.52 25.23 27.30
CA ALA A 361 -0.58 25.95 27.94
C ALA A 361 -0.24 26.29 29.39
N ILE A 362 0.35 25.36 30.15
CA ILE A 362 0.85 25.63 31.53
C ILE A 362 1.94 26.70 31.49
N GLY A 363 2.87 26.63 30.51
CA GLY A 363 3.90 27.63 30.31
C GLY A 363 3.33 29.03 30.04
N ILE A 364 2.29 29.13 29.18
CA ILE A 364 1.59 30.37 28.89
C ILE A 364 0.92 30.90 30.16
N ALA A 365 0.16 30.07 30.88
CA ALA A 365 -0.54 30.47 32.10
C ALA A 365 0.43 31.01 33.17
N ASN A 366 1.56 30.31 33.38
CA ASN A 366 2.57 30.74 34.33
C ASN A 366 3.24 32.08 33.92
N THR A 367 3.56 32.22 32.63
CA THR A 367 4.15 33.46 32.08
C THR A 367 3.19 34.64 32.20
N MET A 368 1.92 34.42 31.90
CA MET A 368 0.86 35.43 32.03
C MET A 368 0.64 35.83 33.49
N MET A 369 0.61 34.88 34.43
CA MET A 369 0.51 35.16 35.86
C MET A 369 1.63 36.07 36.33
N MET A 370 2.87 35.76 35.96
CA MET A 370 3.99 36.59 36.33
C MET A 370 3.93 37.98 35.68
N SER A 371 3.48 38.07 34.41
CA SER A 371 3.25 39.36 33.74
C SER A 371 2.26 40.23 34.49
N ILE A 372 1.18 39.63 35.01
CA ILE A 372 0.17 40.32 35.78
C ILE A 372 0.75 40.86 37.10
N TYR A 373 1.51 40.06 37.84
CA TYR A 373 2.16 40.48 39.08
C TYR A 373 3.10 41.67 38.87
N GLU A 374 3.94 41.61 37.81
CA GLU A 374 4.88 42.69 37.52
C GLU A 374 4.21 43.99 37.04
N ARG A 375 2.96 43.92 36.51
CA ARG A 375 2.18 45.06 36.02
C ARG A 375 1.01 45.42 36.92
N THR A 376 0.99 44.94 38.17
CA THR A 376 -0.11 45.17 39.11
C THR A 376 -0.41 46.66 39.28
N LYS A 377 0.60 47.50 39.36
CA LYS A 377 0.46 48.95 39.49
C LYS A 377 -0.15 49.60 38.22
N GLU A 378 0.27 49.18 37.01
CA GLU A 378 -0.31 49.65 35.75
C GLU A 378 -1.77 49.27 35.63
N ILE A 379 -2.15 48.03 36.04
CA ILE A 379 -3.52 47.53 36.06
C ILE A 379 -4.37 48.35 37.07
N GLY A 380 -3.81 48.64 38.23
CA GLY A 380 -4.46 49.48 39.25
C GLY A 380 -4.77 50.88 38.73
N VAL A 381 -3.80 51.56 38.11
CA VAL A 381 -3.97 52.87 37.50
C VAL A 381 -5.03 52.84 36.37
N MET A 382 -5.01 51.86 35.50
CA MET A 382 -6.03 51.70 34.45
C MET A 382 -7.44 51.58 35.03
N LYS A 383 -7.61 50.87 36.13
CA LYS A 383 -8.90 50.73 36.81
C LYS A 383 -9.36 52.06 37.43
N VAL A 384 -8.48 52.82 38.09
CA VAL A 384 -8.78 54.11 38.65
C VAL A 384 -9.19 55.16 37.61
N LEU A 385 -8.55 55.07 36.42
CA LEU A 385 -8.89 55.90 35.26
C LEU A 385 -10.19 55.48 34.56
N GLY A 386 -10.91 54.45 35.06
CA GLY A 386 -12.23 54.05 34.57
C GLY A 386 -12.17 53.02 33.43
N CYS A 387 -11.03 52.31 33.25
CA CYS A 387 -10.97 51.22 32.28
C CYS A 387 -11.88 50.05 32.69
N GLY A 388 -12.72 49.59 31.75
CA GLY A 388 -13.63 48.48 32.02
C GLY A 388 -12.90 47.18 32.35
N LEU A 389 -13.43 46.39 33.26
CA LEU A 389 -12.81 45.11 33.64
C LEU A 389 -12.67 44.15 32.45
N PHE A 390 -13.63 44.19 31.55
CA PHE A 390 -13.61 43.39 30.31
C PHE A 390 -12.52 43.87 29.35
N ASP A 391 -12.22 45.15 29.30
CA ASP A 391 -11.11 45.68 28.48
C ASP A 391 -9.75 45.18 28.97
N ILE A 392 -9.58 45.08 30.31
CA ILE A 392 -8.38 44.51 30.92
C ILE A 392 -8.25 43.04 30.57
N GLN A 393 -9.33 42.27 30.66
CA GLN A 393 -9.32 40.85 30.26
C GLN A 393 -8.94 40.67 28.79
N GLN A 394 -9.57 41.46 27.92
CA GLN A 394 -9.26 41.40 26.48
C GLN A 394 -7.80 41.71 26.16
N LEU A 395 -7.19 42.67 26.88
CA LEU A 395 -5.78 43.00 26.71
C LEU A 395 -4.88 41.75 26.91
N PHE A 396 -5.11 41.04 28.03
CA PHE A 396 -4.34 39.82 28.33
C PHE A 396 -4.67 38.64 27.39
N LEU A 397 -5.92 38.53 26.95
CA LEU A 397 -6.29 37.51 25.95
C LEU A 397 -5.66 37.78 24.59
N ILE A 398 -5.57 39.05 24.17
CA ILE A 398 -4.86 39.45 22.95
C ILE A 398 -3.36 39.12 23.08
N GLU A 399 -2.74 39.40 24.24
CA GLU A 399 -1.33 39.06 24.51
C GLU A 399 -1.09 37.53 24.38
N ALA A 400 -1.97 36.70 24.97
CA ALA A 400 -1.94 35.26 24.82
C ALA A 400 -2.15 34.81 23.37
N GLY A 401 -3.10 35.42 22.65
CA GLY A 401 -3.36 35.18 21.24
C GLY A 401 -2.16 35.48 20.33
N MET A 402 -1.42 36.57 20.62
CA MET A 402 -0.19 36.92 19.92
C MET A 402 0.92 35.89 20.14
N ILE A 403 1.06 35.36 21.36
CA ILE A 403 1.98 34.26 21.65
C ILE A 403 1.58 33.02 20.81
N GLY A 404 0.27 32.71 20.79
CA GLY A 404 -0.26 31.60 19.97
C GLY A 404 -0.03 31.78 18.47
N PHE A 405 -0.25 33.01 17.97
CA PHE A 405 0.04 33.33 16.56
C PHE A 405 1.53 33.16 16.23
N GLY A 406 2.41 33.75 17.06
CA GLY A 406 3.85 33.60 16.86
C GLY A 406 4.31 32.13 16.92
N GLY A 407 3.85 31.37 17.93
CA GLY A 407 4.12 29.94 18.07
C GLY A 407 3.52 29.10 16.93
N GLY A 408 2.31 29.44 16.49
CA GLY A 408 1.63 28.77 15.38
C GLY A 408 2.38 28.94 14.05
N VAL A 409 2.76 30.16 13.71
CA VAL A 409 3.50 30.46 12.46
C VAL A 409 4.89 29.82 12.48
N THR A 410 5.64 29.99 13.58
CA THR A 410 6.98 29.36 13.68
C THR A 410 6.91 27.85 13.76
N GLY A 411 5.92 27.26 14.47
CA GLY A 411 5.68 25.83 14.53
C GLY A 411 5.32 25.24 13.18
N LEU A 412 4.46 25.92 12.43
CA LEU A 412 4.12 25.52 11.05
C LEU A 412 5.35 25.56 10.13
N SER A 413 6.16 26.62 10.19
CA SER A 413 7.39 26.72 9.42
C SER A 413 8.36 25.57 9.74
N LEU A 414 8.48 25.22 11.03
CA LEU A 414 9.29 24.09 11.47
C LEU A 414 8.72 22.76 10.94
N SER A 415 7.40 22.57 10.95
CA SER A 415 6.74 21.38 10.41
C SER A 415 7.02 21.21 8.92
N VAL A 416 6.91 22.29 8.14
CA VAL A 416 7.24 22.25 6.70
C VAL A 416 8.68 21.81 6.49
N LEU A 417 9.62 22.36 7.27
CA LEU A 417 11.03 21.99 7.17
C LEU A 417 11.25 20.50 7.52
N VAL A 418 10.61 20.01 8.59
CA VAL A 418 10.70 18.61 9.01
C VAL A 418 10.09 17.69 7.94
N CYS A 419 8.93 18.02 7.37
CA CYS A 419 8.32 17.25 6.29
C CYS A 419 9.19 17.19 5.03
N LEU A 420 9.85 18.30 4.66
CA LEU A 420 10.80 18.33 3.54
C LEU A 420 12.01 17.43 3.81
N ILE A 421 12.54 17.42 5.02
CA ILE A 421 13.66 16.55 5.42
C ILE A 421 13.22 15.08 5.34
N ILE A 422 12.06 14.74 5.89
CA ILE A 422 11.52 13.37 5.86
C ILE A 422 11.38 12.90 4.40
N ASN A 423 10.71 13.66 3.56
CA ASN A 423 10.50 13.31 2.15
C ASN A 423 11.83 13.15 1.39
N LYS A 424 12.84 13.96 1.72
CA LYS A 424 14.17 13.83 1.11
C LYS A 424 14.93 12.58 1.56
N ILE A 425 14.77 12.16 2.80
CA ILE A 425 15.42 10.96 3.35
C ILE A 425 14.76 9.68 2.87
N THR A 426 13.42 9.68 2.84
CA THR A 426 12.65 8.49 2.42
C THR A 426 12.59 8.30 0.90
N GLY A 427 12.92 9.34 0.13
CA GLY A 427 12.80 9.32 -1.34
C GLY A 427 11.36 9.28 -1.85
N ALA A 428 10.36 9.37 -0.98
CA ALA A 428 8.94 9.29 -1.28
C ALA A 428 8.17 10.47 -0.66
N MET A 429 6.99 10.79 -1.17
CA MET A 429 6.09 11.80 -0.59
C MET A 429 5.36 11.28 0.66
N THR A 430 6.10 10.88 1.69
CA THR A 430 5.53 10.28 2.92
C THR A 430 4.90 11.29 3.87
N ALA A 431 5.20 12.58 3.74
CA ALA A 431 4.62 13.65 4.57
C ALA A 431 4.03 14.76 3.68
N VAL A 432 2.71 14.89 3.68
CA VAL A 432 1.97 15.88 2.86
C VAL A 432 1.14 16.76 3.78
N ILE A 433 1.38 18.08 3.72
CA ILE A 433 0.59 19.07 4.48
C ILE A 433 -0.53 19.59 3.57
N PRO A 434 -1.83 19.27 3.83
CA PRO A 434 -2.93 19.80 3.05
C PRO A 434 -3.03 21.33 3.22
N PHE A 435 -3.46 22.02 2.16
CA PHE A 435 -3.52 23.49 2.16
C PHE A 435 -4.37 24.07 3.32
N TRP A 436 -5.50 23.46 3.64
CA TRP A 436 -6.36 23.92 4.73
C TRP A 436 -5.67 23.86 6.11
N MET A 437 -4.71 22.96 6.29
CA MET A 437 -3.99 22.76 7.56
C MET A 437 -3.09 23.95 7.91
N TYR A 438 -2.58 24.68 6.91
CA TYR A 438 -1.77 25.88 7.15
C TYR A 438 -2.55 26.92 7.96
N PHE A 439 -3.82 27.11 7.62
CA PHE A 439 -4.70 28.05 8.33
C PHE A 439 -5.19 27.45 9.65
N ALA A 440 -5.64 26.19 9.63
CA ALA A 440 -6.19 25.52 10.80
C ALA A 440 -5.18 25.44 11.96
N ALA A 441 -3.91 25.15 11.70
CA ALA A 441 -2.86 25.04 12.71
C ALA A 441 -2.62 26.38 13.44
N VAL A 442 -2.57 27.48 12.71
CA VAL A 442 -2.36 28.82 13.29
C VAL A 442 -3.58 29.23 14.12
N VAL A 443 -4.80 29.05 13.60
CA VAL A 443 -6.04 29.33 14.32
C VAL A 443 -6.14 28.50 15.59
N PHE A 444 -5.83 27.23 15.50
CA PHE A 444 -5.82 26.32 16.65
C PHE A 444 -4.82 26.76 17.73
N ALA A 445 -3.61 27.14 17.33
CA ALA A 445 -2.59 27.66 18.24
C ALA A 445 -3.07 28.93 18.99
N ILE A 446 -3.73 29.84 18.27
CA ILE A 446 -4.31 31.05 18.87
C ILE A 446 -5.39 30.68 19.89
N ILE A 447 -6.31 29.77 19.54
CA ILE A 447 -7.41 29.36 20.43
C ILE A 447 -6.85 28.72 21.71
N VAL A 448 -5.92 27.77 21.58
CA VAL A 448 -5.32 27.08 22.73
C VAL A 448 -4.57 28.06 23.61
N SER A 449 -3.84 29.02 23.04
CA SER A 449 -3.12 30.02 23.79
C SER A 449 -4.07 31.00 24.52
N MET A 450 -5.17 31.38 23.89
CA MET A 450 -6.21 32.21 24.52
C MET A 450 -6.91 31.48 25.66
N LEU A 451 -7.20 30.19 25.49
CA LEU A 451 -7.77 29.33 26.55
C LEU A 451 -6.82 29.22 27.75
N ALA A 452 -5.53 29.01 27.50
CA ALA A 452 -4.50 28.96 28.54
C ALA A 452 -4.37 30.31 29.29
N GLY A 453 -4.51 31.42 28.57
CA GLY A 453 -4.49 32.77 29.14
C GLY A 453 -5.78 33.19 29.85
N PHE A 454 -6.88 32.42 29.74
CA PHE A 454 -8.18 32.83 30.27
C PHE A 454 -8.21 32.90 31.80
N ALA A 455 -7.70 31.90 32.51
CA ALA A 455 -7.66 31.89 33.97
C ALA A 455 -6.76 33.01 34.52
N PRO A 456 -5.54 33.25 34.04
CA PRO A 456 -4.74 34.42 34.42
C PRO A 456 -5.44 35.75 34.14
N SER A 457 -6.05 35.93 32.96
CA SER A 457 -6.74 37.18 32.60
C SER A 457 -7.91 37.52 33.55
N LYS A 458 -8.67 36.48 33.98
CA LYS A 458 -9.72 36.63 34.98
C LYS A 458 -9.16 37.08 36.34
N ARG A 459 -8.00 36.58 36.73
CA ARG A 459 -7.31 36.99 37.95
C ARG A 459 -6.85 38.46 37.92
N ALA A 460 -6.41 38.95 36.75
CA ALA A 460 -6.10 40.37 36.55
C ALA A 460 -7.32 41.29 36.77
N MET A 461 -8.51 40.83 36.37
CA MET A 461 -9.76 41.58 36.66
C MET A 461 -10.09 41.65 38.14
N SER A 462 -9.77 40.65 38.94
CA SER A 462 -10.11 40.58 40.35
C SER A 462 -9.16 41.38 41.28
N LEU A 463 -8.02 41.88 40.76
CA LEU A 463 -7.09 42.70 41.56
C LEU A 463 -7.76 43.97 42.09
N SER A 464 -7.57 44.28 43.36
CA SER A 464 -8.08 45.53 43.97
C SER A 464 -7.23 46.71 43.50
N ALA A 465 -7.89 47.77 42.98
CA ALA A 465 -7.19 48.97 42.53
C ALA A 465 -6.46 49.69 43.68
N LEU A 466 -7.06 49.72 44.91
CA LEU A 466 -6.48 50.30 46.11
C LEU A 466 -5.22 49.52 46.56
N GLU A 467 -5.29 48.21 46.56
CA GLU A 467 -4.19 47.31 46.96
C GLU A 467 -3.02 47.36 45.99
N ALA A 468 -3.35 47.47 44.69
CA ALA A 468 -2.37 47.57 43.61
C ALA A 468 -1.52 48.85 43.64
N ILE A 469 -2.04 49.92 44.22
CA ILE A 469 -1.36 51.23 44.35
C ILE A 469 -0.64 51.35 45.69
N ARG A 470 -1.18 50.75 46.78
CA ARG A 470 -0.63 50.83 48.14
C ARG A 470 0.58 49.92 48.39
N ASN A 471 0.66 48.78 47.79
CA ASN A 471 1.82 47.89 47.94
C ASN A 471 3.01 48.42 47.13
N ASN A 472 3.86 49.06 47.84
CA ASN A 472 5.19 49.45 47.42
C ASN A 472 6.18 48.52 48.03
#